data_ac768d24fdf8455ca8dc795137a6857e
#
_entry.id   ac768d24fdf8455ca8dc795137a6857e
#
_cell.length_a   1.000
_cell.length_b   1.000
_cell.length_c   1.000
_cell.angle_alpha   90.00
_cell.angle_beta   90.00
_cell.angle_gamma   90.00
#
_symmetry.space_group_name_H-M   'P 1'
#
loop_
_entity.id
_entity.type
_entity.pdbx_description
1 polymer ?
#
loop_
_entity_poly.entity_id
_entity_poly.type
_entity_poly.pdbx_seq_one_letter_code
_entity_poly.pdbx_strand_id
1 'polypeptide(L)'
;MTVNGIQNYQHFSRNFYSNEIIYKIIEKRVVDSHELKDLLINAEIKDLNLLATILRNLENNKVVTYSRKVFINLINLCKDSCSYCTYKKEPTNPEAVMLNPSQAIAIAKLGRKARCTEALIVTGERPETRYSEAKRWLTLLGHRNLSELLADLSEKIVSQTGMLPHTNAGSLTKKEMSMLRSTNASLGMMLENSSYRLTEKGQAHEKAPSKNPKVRLRSLISAGELNFPITTGLLVGIDESFSEIIESLLLINDVNKKYGHIQEVIMQNFIPKKGTMMEYAKSPSYPYFLRCIAAARIILQDISLQVPPNLSPNVYSNYLDAGINDWGGISPITPDHVNPESPWPTIENVGVVTREKGFVLRARLPVYPKYIINSELSGKFVHKDLKDYIEPLIDKYGLVKEEFINNEY
;
A
#
# COMPACT_ATOMS: atom_id res chain seq x y z
N MET A 1 -10.95 -4.62 28.90
CA MET A 1 -12.23 -5.06 28.28
C MET A 1 -12.42 -6.50 28.61
N THR A 2 -13.47 -6.81 29.36
CA THR A 2 -13.74 -8.12 29.94
C THR A 2 -14.18 -9.15 28.89
N VAL A 3 -13.83 -10.38 29.15
CA VAL A 3 -13.99 -11.68 28.45
C VAL A 3 -15.36 -11.94 27.76
N ASN A 4 -16.33 -11.06 27.80
CA ASN A 4 -17.70 -11.25 27.28
C ASN A 4 -17.86 -11.14 25.74
N GLY A 5 -16.81 -10.88 24.98
CA GLY A 5 -16.84 -10.88 23.51
C GLY A 5 -16.52 -12.22 22.86
N ILE A 6 -16.19 -13.24 23.66
CA ILE A 6 -15.57 -14.48 23.20
C ILE A 6 -16.58 -15.65 23.11
N GLN A 7 -17.88 -15.39 23.20
CA GLN A 7 -18.89 -16.46 23.10
C GLN A 7 -19.04 -17.11 21.70
N ASN A 8 -18.29 -16.69 20.68
CA ASN A 8 -18.43 -17.19 19.32
C ASN A 8 -17.42 -18.27 18.90
N TYR A 9 -16.69 -18.90 19.85
CA TYR A 9 -15.75 -20.00 19.52
C TYR A 9 -16.44 -21.29 19.01
N GLN A 10 -17.75 -21.41 19.14
CA GLN A 10 -18.51 -22.56 18.63
C GLN A 10 -18.58 -22.63 17.10
N HIS A 11 -18.08 -21.61 16.38
CA HIS A 11 -18.15 -21.53 14.92
C HIS A 11 -16.92 -22.07 14.18
N PHE A 12 -15.80 -22.33 14.91
CA PHE A 12 -14.64 -22.98 14.28
C PHE A 12 -14.93 -24.46 14.03
N SER A 13 -14.37 -25.01 12.96
CA SER A 13 -14.49 -26.44 12.67
C SER A 13 -13.92 -27.27 13.81
N ARG A 14 -14.49 -28.48 14.07
CA ARG A 14 -14.09 -29.35 15.20
C ARG A 14 -12.61 -29.74 15.20
N ASN A 15 -11.92 -29.63 14.08
CA ASN A 15 -10.48 -29.89 13.91
C ASN A 15 -9.63 -28.61 13.84
N PHE A 16 -10.22 -27.43 14.15
CA PHE A 16 -9.46 -26.21 14.21
C PHE A 16 -8.52 -26.25 15.42
N TYR A 17 -7.29 -25.90 15.21
CA TYR A 17 -6.15 -25.93 16.14
C TYR A 17 -6.51 -25.62 17.59
N SER A 18 -5.67 -26.07 18.52
CA SER A 18 -5.96 -25.97 19.94
C SER A 18 -6.44 -24.55 20.29
N ASN A 19 -7.50 -24.44 21.05
CA ASN A 19 -8.04 -23.16 21.53
C ASN A 19 -6.93 -22.25 22.09
N GLU A 20 -5.84 -22.83 22.58
CA GLU A 20 -4.69 -22.13 23.13
C GLU A 20 -3.96 -21.25 22.08
N ILE A 21 -3.71 -21.74 20.86
CA ILE A 21 -3.05 -20.97 19.81
C ILE A 21 -3.92 -19.78 19.38
N ILE A 22 -5.22 -20.02 19.22
CA ILE A 22 -6.19 -18.99 18.86
C ILE A 22 -6.23 -17.90 19.94
N TYR A 23 -6.28 -18.30 21.22
CA TYR A 23 -6.23 -17.36 22.34
C TYR A 23 -4.95 -16.54 22.34
N LYS A 24 -3.78 -17.17 22.15
CA LYS A 24 -2.49 -16.47 22.05
C LYS A 24 -2.52 -15.43 20.94
N ILE A 25 -3.05 -15.78 19.76
CA ILE A 25 -3.16 -14.85 18.62
C ILE A 25 -4.10 -13.67 18.97
N ILE A 26 -5.28 -13.93 19.50
CA ILE A 26 -6.28 -12.90 19.83
C ILE A 26 -5.76 -11.95 20.94
N GLU A 27 -5.08 -12.50 21.94
CA GLU A 27 -4.51 -11.72 23.04
C GLU A 27 -3.13 -11.12 22.72
N LYS A 28 -2.69 -11.19 21.45
CA LYS A 28 -1.38 -10.69 20.97
C LYS A 28 -0.20 -11.26 21.77
N ARG A 29 -0.35 -12.45 22.31
CA ARG A 29 0.74 -13.17 22.96
C ARG A 29 1.70 -13.74 21.92
N VAL A 30 2.92 -14.05 22.35
CA VAL A 30 3.91 -14.70 21.49
C VAL A 30 3.40 -16.09 21.10
N VAL A 31 3.28 -16.31 19.79
CA VAL A 31 3.02 -17.63 19.19
C VAL A 31 4.32 -18.11 18.59
N ASP A 32 4.64 -19.37 18.77
CA ASP A 32 5.79 -19.98 18.11
C ASP A 32 5.65 -19.88 16.59
N SER A 33 6.74 -19.57 15.90
CA SER A 33 6.71 -19.34 14.46
C SER A 33 6.37 -20.60 13.66
N HIS A 34 6.71 -21.78 14.18
CA HIS A 34 6.37 -23.06 13.56
C HIS A 34 4.88 -23.35 13.74
N GLU A 35 4.35 -23.17 14.95
CA GLU A 35 2.92 -23.33 15.24
C GLU A 35 2.06 -22.38 14.38
N LEU A 36 2.50 -21.11 14.23
CA LEU A 36 1.82 -20.13 13.40
C LEU A 36 1.85 -20.52 11.91
N LYS A 37 2.99 -20.95 11.39
CA LYS A 37 3.12 -21.42 10.00
C LYS A 37 2.24 -22.63 9.75
N ASP A 38 2.24 -23.59 10.66
CA ASP A 38 1.42 -24.81 10.56
C ASP A 38 -0.08 -24.47 10.53
N LEU A 39 -0.55 -23.58 11.42
CA LEU A 39 -1.91 -23.07 11.40
C LEU A 39 -2.26 -22.44 10.03
N LEU A 40 -1.45 -21.54 9.54
CA LEU A 40 -1.73 -20.80 8.30
C LEU A 40 -1.75 -21.70 7.06
N ILE A 41 -0.91 -22.74 7.03
CA ILE A 41 -0.80 -23.68 5.92
C ILE A 41 -1.96 -24.69 5.94
N ASN A 42 -2.27 -25.27 7.08
CA ASN A 42 -3.11 -26.46 7.18
C ASN A 42 -4.56 -26.19 7.60
N ALA A 43 -4.87 -25.03 8.23
CA ALA A 43 -6.24 -24.72 8.62
C ALA A 43 -7.16 -24.52 7.40
N GLU A 44 -8.44 -24.79 7.56
CA GLU A 44 -9.44 -24.49 6.54
C GLU A 44 -9.57 -22.99 6.33
N ILE A 45 -9.76 -22.57 5.08
CA ILE A 45 -9.84 -21.15 4.72
C ILE A 45 -10.97 -20.41 5.43
N LYS A 46 -12.09 -21.09 5.69
CA LYS A 46 -13.23 -20.51 6.43
C LYS A 46 -12.85 -20.14 7.87
N ASP A 47 -12.02 -20.96 8.52
CA ASP A 47 -11.57 -20.74 9.89
C ASP A 47 -10.53 -19.64 9.96
N LEU A 48 -9.61 -19.56 8.98
CA LEU A 48 -8.66 -18.46 8.87
C LEU A 48 -9.38 -17.12 8.61
N ASN A 49 -10.39 -17.09 7.75
CA ASN A 49 -11.19 -15.90 7.49
C ASN A 49 -11.97 -15.46 8.73
N LEU A 50 -12.54 -16.41 9.48
CA LEU A 50 -13.23 -16.11 10.74
C LEU A 50 -12.27 -15.48 11.75
N LEU A 51 -11.08 -16.07 11.96
CA LEU A 51 -10.05 -15.53 12.85
C LEU A 51 -9.60 -14.13 12.39
N ALA A 52 -9.33 -13.95 11.11
CA ALA A 52 -8.94 -12.67 10.52
C ALA A 52 -10.03 -11.59 10.72
N THR A 53 -11.31 -11.97 10.57
CA THR A 53 -12.45 -11.09 10.82
C THR A 53 -12.55 -10.69 12.28
N ILE A 54 -12.37 -11.63 13.21
CA ILE A 54 -12.34 -11.35 14.66
C ILE A 54 -11.24 -10.33 14.96
N LEU A 55 -10.02 -10.59 14.51
CA LEU A 55 -8.87 -9.71 14.76
C LEU A 55 -9.09 -8.29 14.21
N ARG A 56 -9.60 -8.16 12.96
CA ARG A 56 -9.94 -6.85 12.41
C ARG A 56 -10.99 -6.12 13.25
N ASN A 57 -12.04 -6.83 13.69
CA ASN A 57 -13.15 -6.22 14.44
C ASN A 57 -12.74 -5.75 15.84
N LEU A 58 -11.72 -6.37 16.44
CA LEU A 58 -11.16 -5.92 17.72
C LEU A 58 -10.50 -4.53 17.60
N GLU A 59 -10.00 -4.16 16.42
CA GLU A 59 -9.24 -2.93 16.21
C GLU A 59 -10.04 -1.79 15.56
N ASN A 60 -10.97 -2.09 14.65
CA ASN A 60 -11.46 -1.11 13.67
C ASN A 60 -12.96 -0.79 13.71
N ASN A 61 -13.66 -0.92 14.84
CA ASN A 61 -15.02 -0.37 15.06
C ASN A 61 -15.91 -0.24 13.80
N LYS A 62 -15.92 -1.24 12.88
CA LYS A 62 -16.70 -1.25 11.64
C LYS A 62 -16.36 -0.16 10.60
N VAL A 63 -15.25 0.54 10.72
CA VAL A 63 -14.80 1.49 9.71
C VAL A 63 -13.84 0.81 8.74
N VAL A 64 -14.10 0.94 7.44
CA VAL A 64 -13.18 0.61 6.36
C VAL A 64 -12.78 1.90 5.67
N THR A 65 -11.48 2.07 5.44
CA THR A 65 -10.97 3.34 4.90
C THR A 65 -10.61 3.25 3.42
N TYR A 66 -10.50 4.41 2.79
CA TYR A 66 -9.89 4.59 1.47
C TYR A 66 -9.21 5.96 1.42
N SER A 67 -8.25 6.14 0.54
CA SER A 67 -7.68 7.45 0.22
C SER A 67 -8.28 8.00 -1.07
N ARG A 68 -8.85 9.21 -1.02
CA ARG A 68 -9.29 9.92 -2.23
C ARG A 68 -8.08 10.62 -2.83
N LYS A 69 -7.52 10.06 -3.89
CA LYS A 69 -6.24 10.50 -4.47
C LYS A 69 -6.36 10.97 -5.90
N VAL A 70 -5.36 11.73 -6.32
CA VAL A 70 -5.01 11.89 -7.74
C VAL A 70 -3.71 11.15 -8.03
N PHE A 71 -3.65 10.42 -9.13
CA PHE A 71 -2.49 9.65 -9.54
C PHE A 71 -1.65 10.47 -10.53
N ILE A 72 -0.46 10.88 -10.13
CA ILE A 72 0.49 11.64 -10.94
C ILE A 72 1.56 10.68 -11.46
N ASN A 73 1.42 10.25 -12.72
CA ASN A 73 2.42 9.45 -13.43
C ASN A 73 3.54 10.37 -13.90
N LEU A 74 4.53 10.66 -13.02
CA LEU A 74 5.55 11.67 -13.28
C LEU A 74 6.53 11.23 -14.35
N ILE A 75 7.04 9.99 -14.25
CA ILE A 75 7.94 9.40 -15.25
C ILE A 75 7.80 7.88 -15.21
N ASN A 76 7.56 7.25 -16.37
CA ASN A 76 7.41 5.80 -16.49
C ASN A 76 8.62 5.10 -17.13
N LEU A 77 9.73 5.81 -17.38
CA LEU A 77 11.01 5.19 -17.64
C LEU A 77 11.53 4.57 -16.33
N CYS A 78 12.02 3.34 -16.37
CA CYS A 78 12.41 2.61 -15.18
C CYS A 78 13.72 1.85 -15.40
N LYS A 79 14.64 1.91 -14.43
CA LYS A 79 15.87 1.11 -14.45
C LYS A 79 15.57 -0.38 -14.47
N ASP A 80 14.56 -0.82 -13.72
CA ASP A 80 14.16 -2.21 -13.61
C ASP A 80 13.31 -2.68 -14.79
N SER A 81 13.31 -3.98 -15.02
CA SER A 81 12.45 -4.65 -16.01
C SER A 81 11.83 -5.89 -15.36
N CYS A 82 10.85 -5.65 -14.48
CA CYS A 82 10.08 -6.73 -13.85
C CYS A 82 9.28 -7.48 -14.91
N SER A 83 9.27 -8.81 -14.84
CA SER A 83 8.66 -9.68 -15.86
C SER A 83 7.14 -9.49 -16.05
N TYR A 84 6.47 -8.84 -15.11
CA TYR A 84 5.02 -8.58 -15.09
C TYR A 84 4.62 -7.13 -15.37
N CYS A 85 5.60 -6.20 -15.51
CA CYS A 85 5.32 -4.76 -15.45
C CYS A 85 5.07 -4.17 -16.84
N THR A 86 3.92 -3.53 -17.03
CA THR A 86 3.58 -2.73 -18.21
C THR A 86 3.73 -1.23 -18.00
N TYR A 87 3.92 -0.78 -16.76
CA TYR A 87 4.12 0.63 -16.43
C TYR A 87 5.41 1.19 -17.06
N LYS A 88 6.50 0.40 -17.01
CA LYS A 88 7.77 0.77 -17.62
C LYS A 88 7.62 0.93 -19.14
N LYS A 89 8.12 2.04 -19.65
CA LYS A 89 8.27 2.28 -21.09
C LYS A 89 9.73 2.59 -21.43
N GLU A 90 10.13 2.27 -22.68
CA GLU A 90 11.40 2.73 -23.24
C GLU A 90 11.24 4.18 -23.78
N PRO A 91 12.30 5.00 -23.83
CA PRO A 91 12.20 6.42 -24.25
C PRO A 91 11.56 6.63 -25.63
N THR A 92 11.70 5.69 -26.53
CA THR A 92 11.14 5.73 -27.89
C THR A 92 9.69 5.29 -27.98
N ASN A 93 9.12 4.76 -26.88
CA ASN A 93 7.73 4.33 -26.85
C ASN A 93 6.81 5.56 -26.85
N PRO A 94 5.74 5.60 -27.69
CA PRO A 94 4.80 6.75 -27.71
C PRO A 94 4.06 6.96 -26.39
N GLU A 95 3.99 5.93 -25.52
CA GLU A 95 3.41 6.01 -24.18
C GLU A 95 4.45 6.40 -23.10
N ALA A 96 5.68 6.74 -23.48
CA ALA A 96 6.68 7.23 -22.53
C ALA A 96 6.26 8.59 -21.98
N VAL A 97 6.28 8.71 -20.65
CA VAL A 97 5.88 9.92 -19.93
C VAL A 97 7.07 10.48 -19.17
N MET A 98 7.27 11.77 -19.29
CA MET A 98 8.17 12.61 -18.47
C MET A 98 7.47 13.97 -18.30
N LEU A 99 6.66 14.11 -17.24
CA LEU A 99 5.90 15.33 -16.98
C LEU A 99 6.81 16.43 -16.44
N ASN A 100 6.68 17.63 -16.96
CA ASN A 100 7.31 18.76 -16.29
C ASN A 100 6.53 19.15 -15.00
N PRO A 101 7.17 19.89 -14.07
CA PRO A 101 6.53 20.25 -12.80
C PRO A 101 5.19 20.98 -12.94
N SER A 102 5.04 21.87 -13.95
CA SER A 102 3.79 22.60 -14.17
C SER A 102 2.65 21.68 -14.58
N GLN A 103 2.89 20.64 -15.38
CA GLN A 103 1.90 19.63 -15.74
C GLN A 103 1.49 18.80 -14.51
N ALA A 104 2.45 18.36 -13.71
CA ALA A 104 2.17 17.59 -12.49
C ALA A 104 1.36 18.43 -11.47
N ILE A 105 1.68 19.72 -11.31
CA ILE A 105 0.93 20.64 -10.44
C ILE A 105 -0.49 20.88 -11.01
N ALA A 106 -0.65 20.99 -12.32
CA ALA A 106 -1.97 21.13 -12.93
C ALA A 106 -2.87 19.91 -12.64
N ILE A 107 -2.32 18.70 -12.72
CA ILE A 107 -3.02 17.47 -12.31
C ILE A 107 -3.39 17.50 -10.82
N ALA A 108 -2.47 17.93 -9.95
CA ALA A 108 -2.75 18.08 -8.52
C ALA A 108 -3.88 19.11 -8.27
N LYS A 109 -3.89 20.25 -8.95
CA LYS A 109 -4.97 21.25 -8.87
C LYS A 109 -6.31 20.68 -9.29
N LEU A 110 -6.37 19.88 -10.36
CA LEU A 110 -7.58 19.15 -10.75
C LEU A 110 -8.01 18.15 -9.66
N GLY A 111 -7.05 17.42 -9.07
CA GLY A 111 -7.31 16.56 -7.94
C GLY A 111 -7.92 17.30 -6.76
N ARG A 112 -7.38 18.47 -6.41
CA ARG A 112 -7.93 19.30 -5.32
C ARG A 112 -9.36 19.76 -5.61
N LYS A 113 -9.65 20.18 -6.83
CA LYS A 113 -11.03 20.49 -7.27
C LYS A 113 -11.96 19.28 -7.14
N ALA A 114 -11.48 18.08 -7.42
CA ALA A 114 -12.21 16.83 -7.23
C ALA A 114 -12.17 16.31 -5.78
N ARG A 115 -11.85 17.15 -4.79
CA ARG A 115 -11.81 16.81 -3.36
C ARG A 115 -10.82 15.70 -3.00
N CYS A 116 -9.78 15.50 -3.80
CA CYS A 116 -8.68 14.64 -3.41
C CYS A 116 -7.85 15.29 -2.28
N THR A 117 -7.40 14.45 -1.36
CA THR A 117 -6.51 14.88 -0.26
C THR A 117 -5.08 14.38 -0.47
N GLU A 118 -4.90 13.36 -1.30
CA GLU A 118 -3.62 12.74 -1.62
C GLU A 118 -3.19 13.03 -3.06
N ALA A 119 -1.94 13.50 -3.21
CA ALA A 119 -1.23 13.51 -4.47
C ALA A 119 -0.28 12.30 -4.51
N LEU A 120 -0.71 11.19 -5.13
CA LEU A 120 0.15 10.02 -5.33
C LEU A 120 1.10 10.29 -6.50
N ILE A 121 2.38 10.47 -6.20
CA ILE A 121 3.43 10.67 -7.21
C ILE A 121 4.11 9.34 -7.48
N VAL A 122 3.96 8.81 -8.69
CA VAL A 122 4.56 7.53 -9.11
C VAL A 122 5.61 7.73 -10.17
N THR A 123 6.72 7.01 -10.02
CA THR A 123 7.83 7.04 -10.97
C THR A 123 8.37 5.65 -11.24
N GLY A 124 9.10 5.50 -12.34
CA GLY A 124 10.01 4.36 -12.47
C GLY A 124 11.19 4.46 -11.50
N GLU A 125 11.83 3.33 -11.25
CA GLU A 125 13.03 3.23 -10.41
C GLU A 125 14.20 3.91 -11.10
N ARG A 126 14.79 4.97 -10.51
CA ARG A 126 16.07 5.62 -10.90
C ARG A 126 16.30 5.70 -12.41
N PRO A 127 15.38 6.30 -13.20
CA PRO A 127 15.45 6.29 -14.66
C PRO A 127 16.73 6.94 -15.20
N GLU A 128 17.24 7.97 -14.51
CA GLU A 128 18.46 8.70 -14.87
C GLU A 128 19.74 7.85 -14.84
N THR A 129 19.70 6.70 -14.15
CA THR A 129 20.86 5.79 -14.10
C THR A 129 20.92 4.85 -15.31
N ARG A 130 19.82 4.73 -16.06
CA ARG A 130 19.71 3.87 -17.24
C ARG A 130 19.56 4.65 -18.54
N TYR A 131 18.80 5.76 -18.51
CA TYR A 131 18.40 6.50 -19.71
C TYR A 131 19.00 7.91 -19.75
N SER A 132 19.72 8.21 -20.83
CA SER A 132 20.27 9.54 -21.10
C SER A 132 19.18 10.61 -21.25
N GLU A 133 18.01 10.22 -21.76
CA GLU A 133 16.81 11.07 -21.91
C GLU A 133 16.30 11.53 -20.55
N ALA A 134 16.17 10.62 -19.58
CA ALA A 134 15.76 10.96 -18.22
C ALA A 134 16.80 11.86 -17.53
N LYS A 135 18.10 11.61 -17.74
CA LYS A 135 19.16 12.44 -17.19
C LYS A 135 19.12 13.85 -17.80
N ARG A 136 18.94 13.97 -19.11
CA ARG A 136 18.80 15.26 -19.81
C ARG A 136 17.57 16.02 -19.34
N TRP A 137 16.44 15.33 -19.23
CA TRP A 137 15.19 15.91 -18.73
C TRP A 137 15.36 16.50 -17.33
N LEU A 138 15.97 15.77 -16.37
CA LEU A 138 16.26 16.27 -15.03
C LEU A 138 17.20 17.50 -15.07
N THR A 139 18.25 17.46 -15.90
CA THR A 139 19.19 18.58 -16.05
C THR A 139 18.49 19.85 -16.58
N LEU A 140 17.59 19.70 -17.55
CA LEU A 140 16.81 20.83 -18.10
C LEU A 140 15.85 21.42 -17.04
N LEU A 141 15.40 20.62 -16.08
CA LEU A 141 14.59 21.07 -14.95
C LEU A 141 15.43 21.61 -13.77
N GLY A 142 16.77 21.59 -13.88
CA GLY A 142 17.67 22.10 -12.85
C GLY A 142 18.00 21.09 -11.73
N HIS A 143 17.71 19.81 -11.93
CA HIS A 143 17.93 18.76 -10.93
C HIS A 143 19.01 17.76 -11.37
N ARG A 144 19.76 17.24 -10.40
CA ARG A 144 20.83 16.25 -10.62
C ARG A 144 20.28 14.81 -10.69
N ASN A 145 19.19 14.54 -9.98
CA ASN A 145 18.57 13.24 -9.87
C ASN A 145 17.06 13.38 -9.59
N LEU A 146 16.35 12.24 -9.71
CA LEU A 146 14.90 12.19 -9.52
C LEU A 146 14.45 12.61 -8.11
N SER A 147 15.23 12.31 -7.06
CA SER A 147 14.85 12.63 -5.68
C SER A 147 14.85 14.15 -5.42
N GLU A 148 15.73 14.91 -6.06
CA GLU A 148 15.73 16.36 -5.98
C GLU A 148 14.48 16.96 -6.65
N LEU A 149 14.11 16.45 -7.82
CA LEU A 149 12.86 16.86 -8.48
C LEU A 149 11.63 16.51 -7.64
N LEU A 150 11.60 15.32 -7.04
CA LEU A 150 10.48 14.89 -6.19
C LEU A 150 10.33 15.79 -4.95
N ALA A 151 11.42 16.21 -4.34
CA ALA A 151 11.37 17.12 -3.19
C ALA A 151 10.81 18.50 -3.58
N ASP A 152 11.32 19.10 -4.65
CA ASP A 152 10.84 20.37 -5.19
C ASP A 152 9.37 20.31 -5.64
N LEU A 153 8.99 19.26 -6.34
CA LEU A 153 7.61 19.05 -6.79
C LEU A 153 6.65 18.86 -5.62
N SER A 154 7.04 18.05 -4.61
CA SER A 154 6.22 17.82 -3.42
C SER A 154 5.96 19.11 -2.66
N GLU A 155 6.98 19.96 -2.47
CA GLU A 155 6.84 21.27 -1.84
C GLU A 155 5.86 22.17 -2.61
N LYS A 156 5.98 22.22 -3.93
CA LYS A 156 5.07 22.98 -4.79
C LYS A 156 3.63 22.46 -4.75
N ILE A 157 3.44 21.15 -4.70
CA ILE A 157 2.11 20.55 -4.58
C ILE A 157 1.47 20.93 -3.24
N VAL A 158 2.17 20.77 -2.13
CA VAL A 158 1.65 21.14 -0.81
C VAL A 158 1.30 22.63 -0.77
N SER A 159 2.24 23.51 -1.12
CA SER A 159 2.06 24.95 -1.00
C SER A 159 0.99 25.53 -1.94
N GLN A 160 0.83 24.97 -3.15
CA GLN A 160 -0.11 25.50 -4.14
C GLN A 160 -1.50 24.86 -4.11
N THR A 161 -1.64 23.68 -3.50
CA THR A 161 -2.90 22.92 -3.54
C THR A 161 -3.41 22.51 -2.17
N GLY A 162 -2.58 22.50 -1.14
CA GLY A 162 -2.88 21.93 0.16
C GLY A 162 -3.09 20.42 0.15
N MET A 163 -2.77 19.73 -0.95
CA MET A 163 -2.81 18.28 -1.02
C MET A 163 -1.54 17.69 -0.41
N LEU A 164 -1.67 16.51 0.16
CA LEU A 164 -0.58 15.82 0.82
C LEU A 164 0.09 14.83 -0.15
N PRO A 165 1.37 15.02 -0.51
CA PRO A 165 2.10 14.07 -1.34
C PRO A 165 2.30 12.73 -0.64
N HIS A 166 2.14 11.67 -1.44
CA HIS A 166 2.56 10.31 -1.17
C HIS A 166 3.45 9.86 -2.33
N THR A 167 4.74 9.74 -2.10
CA THR A 167 5.69 9.43 -3.17
C THR A 167 5.99 7.94 -3.23
N ASN A 168 5.75 7.34 -4.42
CA ASN A 168 6.09 5.97 -4.76
C ASN A 168 7.15 5.97 -5.87
N ALA A 169 8.42 6.06 -5.48
CA ALA A 169 9.58 6.20 -6.37
C ALA A 169 10.56 5.02 -6.24
N GLY A 170 10.06 3.83 -5.85
CA GLY A 170 10.88 2.65 -5.67
C GLY A 170 11.78 2.71 -4.43
N SER A 171 13.00 2.17 -4.55
CA SER A 171 13.95 2.05 -3.43
C SER A 171 14.71 3.35 -3.23
N LEU A 172 14.34 4.10 -2.21
CA LEU A 172 15.03 5.32 -1.80
C LEU A 172 16.07 5.02 -0.71
N THR A 173 17.19 5.74 -0.76
CA THR A 173 18.17 5.77 0.34
C THR A 173 17.67 6.65 1.48
N LYS A 174 18.24 6.49 2.67
CA LYS A 174 17.93 7.35 3.83
C LYS A 174 18.10 8.84 3.54
N LYS A 175 19.15 9.22 2.79
CA LYS A 175 19.40 10.61 2.38
C LYS A 175 18.29 11.14 1.46
N GLU A 176 17.86 10.36 0.47
CA GLU A 176 16.78 10.73 -0.45
C GLU A 176 15.44 10.85 0.28
N MET A 177 15.13 9.92 1.19
CA MET A 177 13.94 10.01 2.04
C MET A 177 13.95 11.26 2.93
N SER A 178 15.12 11.61 3.49
CA SER A 178 15.25 12.82 4.33
C SER A 178 14.88 14.10 3.57
N MET A 179 15.13 14.16 2.26
CA MET A 179 14.75 15.31 1.42
C MET A 179 13.23 15.43 1.24
N LEU A 180 12.51 14.31 1.33
CA LEU A 180 11.05 14.26 1.16
C LEU A 180 10.29 14.44 2.48
N ARG A 181 10.96 14.33 3.62
CA ARG A 181 10.32 14.17 4.93
C ARG A 181 9.43 15.35 5.35
N SER A 182 9.79 16.56 4.98
CA SER A 182 9.05 17.79 5.33
C SER A 182 7.81 18.03 4.45
N THR A 183 7.74 17.41 3.29
CA THR A 183 6.70 17.68 2.28
C THR A 183 5.83 16.48 1.94
N ASN A 184 6.25 15.27 2.31
CA ASN A 184 5.48 14.06 2.07
C ASN A 184 4.88 13.52 3.37
N ALA A 185 3.58 13.26 3.36
CA ALA A 185 2.89 12.70 4.51
C ALA A 185 3.25 11.22 4.73
N SER A 186 3.54 10.50 3.66
CA SER A 186 3.99 9.12 3.67
C SER A 186 4.73 8.76 2.38
N LEU A 187 5.36 7.58 2.38
CA LEU A 187 5.99 6.98 1.20
C LEU A 187 5.31 5.67 0.83
N GLY A 188 5.45 5.27 -0.44
CA GLY A 188 5.05 3.96 -0.93
C GLY A 188 6.23 3.19 -1.54
N MET A 189 6.39 1.93 -1.14
CA MET A 189 7.35 1.02 -1.76
C MET A 189 6.95 -0.43 -1.49
N MET A 190 6.48 -1.12 -2.52
CA MET A 190 6.14 -2.54 -2.41
C MET A 190 7.39 -3.40 -2.19
N LEU A 191 7.39 -4.22 -1.14
CA LEU A 191 8.40 -5.27 -0.94
C LEU A 191 8.32 -6.31 -2.06
N GLU A 192 7.14 -6.56 -2.56
CA GLU A 192 6.70 -7.62 -3.48
C GLU A 192 6.81 -9.01 -2.87
N ASN A 193 8.02 -9.44 -2.52
CA ASN A 193 8.31 -10.68 -1.82
C ASN A 193 9.73 -10.62 -1.21
N SER A 194 9.98 -11.38 -0.15
CA SER A 194 11.30 -11.48 0.50
C SER A 194 12.15 -12.62 -0.01
N SER A 195 11.65 -13.44 -0.94
CA SER A 195 12.40 -14.57 -1.50
C SER A 195 13.44 -14.12 -2.52
N TYR A 196 14.69 -14.49 -2.29
CA TYR A 196 15.77 -14.28 -3.25
C TYR A 196 15.60 -15.10 -4.52
N ARG A 197 14.92 -16.25 -4.47
CA ARG A 197 14.62 -17.11 -5.62
C ARG A 197 13.95 -16.33 -6.75
N LEU A 198 13.07 -15.38 -6.43
CA LEU A 198 12.40 -14.57 -7.43
C LEU A 198 13.33 -13.61 -8.21
N THR A 199 14.59 -13.46 -7.79
CA THR A 199 15.62 -12.69 -8.50
C THR A 199 16.51 -13.55 -9.41
N GLU A 200 16.34 -14.86 -9.39
CA GLU A 200 17.10 -15.79 -10.20
C GLU A 200 16.69 -15.76 -11.67
N LYS A 201 17.49 -16.40 -12.53
CA LYS A 201 17.24 -16.49 -13.97
C LYS A 201 15.87 -17.14 -14.26
N GLY A 202 15.07 -16.52 -15.10
CA GLY A 202 13.73 -16.98 -15.46
C GLY A 202 12.63 -16.51 -14.48
N GLN A 203 12.98 -15.92 -13.36
CA GLN A 203 12.04 -15.50 -12.34
C GLN A 203 11.53 -14.05 -12.53
N ALA A 204 10.48 -13.68 -11.80
CA ALA A 204 9.76 -12.41 -11.95
C ALA A 204 10.64 -11.16 -11.84
N HIS A 205 11.72 -11.22 -11.05
CA HIS A 205 12.62 -10.10 -10.75
C HIS A 205 14.03 -10.25 -11.32
N GLU A 206 14.30 -11.21 -12.24
CA GLU A 206 15.62 -11.42 -12.85
C GLU A 206 16.28 -10.13 -13.32
N LYS A 207 15.51 -9.27 -14.01
CA LYS A 207 15.99 -8.01 -14.60
C LYS A 207 15.56 -6.77 -13.79
N ALA A 208 15.33 -6.96 -12.51
CA ALA A 208 14.86 -5.91 -11.61
C ALA A 208 15.73 -5.82 -10.33
N PRO A 209 16.97 -5.30 -10.43
CA PRO A 209 17.92 -5.31 -9.32
C PRO A 209 17.43 -4.55 -8.07
N SER A 210 16.54 -3.57 -8.21
CA SER A 210 15.98 -2.89 -7.05
C SER A 210 14.88 -3.71 -6.33
N LYS A 211 14.38 -4.77 -6.97
CA LYS A 211 13.46 -5.75 -6.35
C LYS A 211 14.18 -6.78 -5.49
N ASN A 212 15.52 -6.76 -5.45
CA ASN A 212 16.26 -7.62 -4.54
C ASN A 212 15.79 -7.38 -3.09
N PRO A 213 15.43 -8.44 -2.34
CA PRO A 213 14.88 -8.32 -0.98
C PRO A 213 15.74 -7.47 -0.04
N LYS A 214 17.07 -7.59 -0.13
CA LYS A 214 18.02 -6.81 0.69
C LYS A 214 17.92 -5.30 0.40
N VAL A 215 17.70 -4.92 -0.86
CA VAL A 215 17.54 -3.51 -1.28
C VAL A 215 16.23 -2.96 -0.71
N ARG A 216 15.12 -3.70 -0.89
CA ARG A 216 13.79 -3.32 -0.39
C ARG A 216 13.75 -3.22 1.13
N LEU A 217 14.30 -4.24 1.82
CA LEU A 217 14.39 -4.24 3.27
C LEU A 217 15.18 -3.04 3.82
N ARG A 218 16.32 -2.71 3.17
CA ARG A 218 17.10 -1.53 3.56
C ARG A 218 16.28 -0.23 3.45
N SER A 219 15.47 -0.08 2.41
CA SER A 219 14.59 1.08 2.25
C SER A 219 13.51 1.12 3.34
N LEU A 220 12.88 -0.02 3.68
CA LEU A 220 11.93 -0.09 4.79
C LEU A 220 12.57 0.30 6.13
N ILE A 221 13.75 -0.21 6.41
CA ILE A 221 14.51 0.13 7.63
C ILE A 221 14.85 1.63 7.64
N SER A 222 15.30 2.19 6.51
CA SER A 222 15.65 3.62 6.41
C SER A 222 14.45 4.53 6.67
N ALA A 223 13.26 4.16 6.19
CA ALA A 223 12.02 4.87 6.52
C ALA A 223 11.72 4.81 8.02
N GLY A 224 11.91 3.64 8.66
CA GLY A 224 11.76 3.47 10.10
C GLY A 224 12.71 4.32 10.93
N GLU A 225 13.98 4.37 10.54
CA GLU A 225 15.00 5.21 11.20
C GLU A 225 14.71 6.72 11.06
N LEU A 226 13.97 7.13 10.05
CA LEU A 226 13.51 8.51 9.83
C LEU A 226 12.12 8.78 10.43
N ASN A 227 11.50 7.81 11.07
CA ASN A 227 10.11 7.88 11.50
C ASN A 227 9.18 8.33 10.37
N PHE A 228 9.39 7.83 9.16
CA PHE A 228 8.63 8.20 7.99
C PHE A 228 7.55 7.14 7.73
N PRO A 229 6.25 7.46 7.85
CA PRO A 229 5.19 6.50 7.55
C PRO A 229 5.34 5.95 6.14
N ILE A 230 5.26 4.62 5.99
CA ILE A 230 5.41 3.98 4.70
C ILE A 230 4.31 2.94 4.46
N THR A 231 3.83 2.90 3.23
CA THR A 231 3.02 1.81 2.68
C THR A 231 3.94 0.81 1.98
N THR A 232 3.80 -0.45 2.28
CA THR A 232 4.48 -1.55 1.60
C THR A 232 3.48 -2.63 1.19
N GLY A 233 3.93 -3.76 0.67
CA GLY A 233 3.02 -4.84 0.30
C GLY A 233 3.68 -5.95 -0.48
N LEU A 234 2.86 -6.95 -0.80
CA LEU A 234 3.24 -8.13 -1.56
C LEU A 234 2.46 -8.22 -2.86
N LEU A 235 3.12 -8.69 -3.92
CA LEU A 235 2.48 -9.08 -5.16
C LEU A 235 2.34 -10.62 -5.14
N VAL A 236 1.11 -11.10 -5.09
CA VAL A 236 0.76 -12.52 -4.95
C VAL A 236 0.49 -13.13 -6.32
N GLY A 237 1.13 -14.23 -6.64
CA GLY A 237 0.95 -14.98 -7.89
C GLY A 237 2.08 -14.78 -8.92
N ILE A 238 3.26 -14.36 -8.46
CA ILE A 238 4.47 -14.21 -9.31
C ILE A 238 5.45 -15.38 -9.20
N ASP A 239 4.93 -16.58 -8.95
CA ASP A 239 5.64 -17.85 -8.76
C ASP A 239 6.20 -18.07 -7.34
N GLU A 240 5.78 -17.28 -6.36
CA GLU A 240 6.11 -17.51 -4.95
C GLU A 240 5.29 -18.66 -4.35
N SER A 241 5.87 -19.35 -3.37
CA SER A 241 5.15 -20.29 -2.52
C SER A 241 4.40 -19.58 -1.39
N PHE A 242 3.41 -20.24 -0.80
CA PHE A 242 2.70 -19.70 0.37
C PHE A 242 3.63 -19.51 1.58
N SER A 243 4.64 -20.37 1.76
CA SER A 243 5.67 -20.18 2.78
C SER A 243 6.46 -18.89 2.57
N GLU A 244 6.84 -18.56 1.32
CA GLU A 244 7.53 -17.30 1.00
C GLU A 244 6.63 -16.07 1.26
N ILE A 245 5.30 -16.19 1.09
CA ILE A 245 4.34 -15.14 1.50
C ILE A 245 4.37 -14.96 3.04
N ILE A 246 4.28 -16.05 3.81
CA ILE A 246 4.32 -15.99 5.26
C ILE A 246 5.63 -15.36 5.75
N GLU A 247 6.77 -15.78 5.20
CA GLU A 247 8.08 -15.23 5.55
C GLU A 247 8.20 -13.74 5.24
N SER A 248 7.64 -13.30 4.11
CA SER A 248 7.58 -11.89 3.75
C SER A 248 6.74 -11.07 4.72
N LEU A 249 5.60 -11.60 5.15
CA LEU A 249 4.71 -10.95 6.13
C LEU A 249 5.36 -10.88 7.52
N LEU A 250 6.03 -11.95 7.96
CA LEU A 250 6.78 -11.97 9.22
C LEU A 250 7.92 -10.94 9.19
N LEU A 251 8.67 -10.85 8.09
CA LEU A 251 9.72 -9.84 7.92
C LEU A 251 9.17 -8.40 8.03
N ILE A 252 8.03 -8.12 7.38
CA ILE A 252 7.36 -6.81 7.49
C ILE A 252 6.96 -6.53 8.94
N ASN A 253 6.39 -7.52 9.62
CA ASN A 253 5.96 -7.42 11.01
C ASN A 253 7.13 -7.13 11.95
N ASP A 254 8.26 -7.81 11.78
CA ASP A 254 9.46 -7.60 12.60
C ASP A 254 10.04 -6.20 12.41
N VAL A 255 10.07 -5.69 11.17
CA VAL A 255 10.48 -4.31 10.89
C VAL A 255 9.50 -3.33 11.55
N ASN A 256 8.20 -3.60 11.48
CA ASN A 256 7.20 -2.72 12.10
C ASN A 256 7.26 -2.76 13.63
N LYS A 257 7.45 -3.92 14.26
CA LYS A 257 7.66 -4.03 15.71
C LYS A 257 8.82 -3.17 16.20
N LYS A 258 9.88 -3.08 15.41
CA LYS A 258 11.07 -2.31 15.77
C LYS A 258 10.87 -0.78 15.65
N TYR A 259 10.17 -0.32 14.60
CA TYR A 259 10.11 1.11 14.26
C TYR A 259 8.70 1.72 14.34
N GLY A 260 7.65 0.93 14.17
CA GLY A 260 6.24 1.37 14.24
C GLY A 260 5.76 2.23 13.07
N HIS A 261 6.50 2.27 11.96
CA HIS A 261 6.31 3.22 10.85
C HIS A 261 5.56 2.64 9.64
N ILE A 262 5.40 1.31 9.57
CA ILE A 262 4.64 0.68 8.49
C ILE A 262 3.16 0.89 8.78
N GLN A 263 2.55 1.78 8.01
CA GLN A 263 1.15 2.18 8.23
C GLN A 263 0.16 1.25 7.54
N GLU A 264 0.58 0.63 6.44
CA GLU A 264 -0.28 -0.13 5.54
C GLU A 264 0.51 -1.22 4.83
N VAL A 265 -0.11 -2.39 4.69
CA VAL A 265 0.36 -3.47 3.82
C VAL A 265 -0.68 -3.76 2.76
N ILE A 266 -0.26 -3.71 1.50
CA ILE A 266 -1.08 -4.02 0.34
C ILE A 266 -0.90 -5.50 -0.01
N MET A 267 -1.99 -6.26 -0.06
CA MET A 267 -2.02 -7.56 -0.71
C MET A 267 -2.55 -7.37 -2.13
N GLN A 268 -1.67 -7.45 -3.11
CA GLN A 268 -2.03 -7.24 -4.51
C GLN A 268 -1.99 -8.57 -5.27
N ASN A 269 -3.10 -8.95 -5.91
CA ASN A 269 -3.11 -10.10 -6.79
C ASN A 269 -2.48 -9.76 -8.15
N PHE A 270 -1.62 -10.67 -8.62
CA PHE A 270 -1.05 -10.59 -9.96
C PHE A 270 -2.13 -10.81 -11.03
N ILE A 271 -2.08 -10.00 -12.07
CA ILE A 271 -2.88 -10.16 -13.29
C ILE A 271 -1.89 -10.22 -14.46
N PRO A 272 -1.92 -11.29 -15.28
CA PRO A 272 -1.07 -11.38 -16.46
C PRO A 272 -1.41 -10.26 -17.45
N LYS A 273 -0.38 -9.64 -18.02
CA LYS A 273 -0.53 -8.48 -18.91
C LYS A 273 0.12 -8.75 -20.25
N LYS A 274 -0.60 -8.42 -21.32
CA LYS A 274 -0.12 -8.56 -22.70
C LYS A 274 1.20 -7.81 -22.90
N GLY A 275 2.12 -8.43 -23.63
CA GLY A 275 3.43 -7.87 -23.95
C GLY A 275 4.46 -7.95 -22.82
N THR A 276 4.13 -8.63 -21.71
CA THR A 276 5.08 -8.92 -20.63
C THR A 276 5.64 -10.34 -20.74
N MET A 277 6.75 -10.62 -20.05
CA MET A 277 7.29 -11.99 -20.00
C MET A 277 6.34 -12.95 -19.26
N MET A 278 5.45 -12.44 -18.41
CA MET A 278 4.45 -13.22 -17.66
C MET A 278 3.05 -13.14 -18.29
N GLU A 279 2.93 -12.79 -19.57
CA GLU A 279 1.64 -12.69 -20.28
C GLU A 279 0.79 -13.96 -20.20
N TYR A 280 1.44 -15.13 -20.21
CA TYR A 280 0.76 -16.43 -20.16
C TYR A 280 0.77 -17.09 -18.78
N ALA A 281 1.28 -16.40 -17.75
CA ALA A 281 1.21 -16.87 -16.38
C ALA A 281 -0.23 -16.83 -15.88
N LYS A 282 -0.53 -17.62 -14.85
CA LYS A 282 -1.88 -17.64 -14.25
C LYS A 282 -1.96 -16.66 -13.08
N SER A 283 -3.08 -15.95 -12.99
CA SER A 283 -3.42 -15.24 -11.74
C SER A 283 -3.54 -16.22 -10.58
N PRO A 284 -3.28 -15.80 -9.34
CA PRO A 284 -3.53 -16.64 -8.17
C PRO A 284 -5.02 -17.00 -8.12
N SER A 285 -5.32 -18.24 -7.72
CA SER A 285 -6.72 -18.65 -7.55
C SER A 285 -7.37 -17.84 -6.42
N TYR A 286 -8.66 -17.58 -6.53
CA TYR A 286 -9.41 -16.84 -5.53
C TYR A 286 -9.26 -17.43 -4.11
N PRO A 287 -9.39 -18.75 -3.86
CA PRO A 287 -9.17 -19.32 -2.52
C PRO A 287 -7.73 -19.12 -2.01
N TYR A 288 -6.73 -19.24 -2.90
CA TYR A 288 -5.34 -19.01 -2.52
C TYR A 288 -5.12 -17.55 -2.09
N PHE A 289 -5.64 -16.61 -2.86
CA PHE A 289 -5.50 -15.19 -2.53
C PHE A 289 -6.23 -14.82 -1.23
N LEU A 290 -7.44 -15.35 -0.98
CA LEU A 290 -8.12 -15.19 0.30
C LEU A 290 -7.29 -15.73 1.47
N ARG A 291 -6.66 -16.89 1.32
CA ARG A 291 -5.75 -17.44 2.34
C ARG A 291 -4.59 -16.49 2.62
N CYS A 292 -3.99 -15.90 1.58
CA CYS A 292 -2.91 -14.92 1.74
C CYS A 292 -3.37 -13.66 2.50
N ILE A 293 -4.57 -13.16 2.22
CA ILE A 293 -5.15 -12.01 2.93
C ILE A 293 -5.40 -12.33 4.40
N ALA A 294 -6.02 -13.48 4.69
CA ALA A 294 -6.28 -13.90 6.07
C ALA A 294 -4.98 -14.10 6.85
N ALA A 295 -3.97 -14.73 6.25
CA ALA A 295 -2.64 -14.86 6.84
C ALA A 295 -2.01 -13.50 7.13
N ALA A 296 -2.14 -12.54 6.20
CA ALA A 296 -1.64 -11.18 6.40
C ALA A 296 -2.33 -10.52 7.61
N ARG A 297 -3.65 -10.62 7.78
CA ARG A 297 -4.35 -10.08 8.95
C ARG A 297 -3.90 -10.75 10.26
N ILE A 298 -3.73 -12.06 10.25
CA ILE A 298 -3.33 -12.82 11.44
C ILE A 298 -1.91 -12.42 11.89
N ILE A 299 -0.99 -12.20 10.95
CA ILE A 299 0.39 -11.81 11.24
C ILE A 299 0.51 -10.31 11.55
N LEU A 300 -0.20 -9.45 10.79
CA LEU A 300 -0.05 -8.00 10.80
C LEU A 300 -1.17 -7.29 11.58
N GLN A 301 -1.45 -7.73 12.78
CA GLN A 301 -2.62 -7.28 13.56
C GLN A 301 -2.71 -5.76 13.69
N ASP A 302 -1.58 -5.06 13.93
CA ASP A 302 -1.52 -3.61 14.20
C ASP A 302 -1.32 -2.73 12.96
N ILE A 303 -1.28 -3.36 11.77
CA ILE A 303 -1.06 -2.68 10.49
C ILE A 303 -2.35 -2.69 9.67
N SER A 304 -2.67 -1.58 9.02
CA SER A 304 -3.79 -1.56 8.08
C SER A 304 -3.52 -2.47 6.89
N LEU A 305 -4.52 -3.27 6.54
CA LEU A 305 -4.43 -4.24 5.46
C LEU A 305 -5.33 -3.81 4.30
N GLN A 306 -4.71 -3.59 3.16
CA GLN A 306 -5.36 -3.13 1.94
C GLN A 306 -5.39 -4.22 0.87
N VAL A 307 -6.48 -4.27 0.11
CA VAL A 307 -6.56 -4.97 -1.18
C VAL A 307 -7.16 -4.02 -2.21
N PRO A 308 -6.52 -3.80 -3.38
CA PRO A 308 -7.06 -2.96 -4.44
C PRO A 308 -8.35 -3.54 -5.03
N PRO A 309 -9.49 -2.82 -5.01
CA PRO A 309 -10.76 -3.37 -5.46
C PRO A 309 -10.85 -3.52 -6.99
N ASN A 310 -10.11 -2.70 -7.75
CA ASN A 310 -10.12 -2.72 -9.21
C ASN A 310 -9.50 -3.98 -9.82
N LEU A 311 -8.63 -4.68 -9.10
CA LEU A 311 -7.98 -5.90 -9.61
C LEU A 311 -8.84 -7.16 -9.46
N SER A 312 -9.97 -7.07 -8.78
CA SER A 312 -10.90 -8.20 -8.58
C SER A 312 -12.36 -7.73 -8.55
N PRO A 313 -12.86 -7.06 -9.61
CA PRO A 313 -14.11 -6.29 -9.59
C PRO A 313 -15.34 -7.12 -9.19
N ASN A 314 -15.34 -8.43 -9.45
CA ASN A 314 -16.51 -9.28 -9.19
C ASN A 314 -16.53 -9.88 -7.78
N VAL A 315 -15.43 -9.84 -7.03
CA VAL A 315 -15.29 -10.57 -5.75
C VAL A 315 -14.64 -9.77 -4.64
N TYR A 316 -14.23 -8.51 -4.88
CA TYR A 316 -13.48 -7.72 -3.89
C TYR A 316 -14.24 -7.55 -2.56
N SER A 317 -15.59 -7.52 -2.57
CA SER A 317 -16.40 -7.44 -1.36
C SER A 317 -16.08 -8.53 -0.33
N ASN A 318 -15.69 -9.71 -0.79
CA ASN A 318 -15.40 -10.85 0.07
C ASN A 318 -14.04 -10.72 0.79
N TYR A 319 -13.18 -9.81 0.35
CA TYR A 319 -11.91 -9.53 1.04
C TYR A 319 -12.12 -8.89 2.42
N LEU A 320 -13.27 -8.25 2.63
CA LEU A 320 -13.68 -7.80 3.96
C LEU A 320 -13.84 -8.98 4.94
N ASP A 321 -14.32 -10.12 4.47
CA ASP A 321 -14.46 -11.33 5.29
C ASP A 321 -13.11 -12.02 5.56
N ALA A 322 -12.06 -11.65 4.83
CA ALA A 322 -10.68 -12.08 5.06
C ALA A 322 -9.85 -11.09 5.90
N GLY A 323 -10.49 -10.05 6.45
CA GLY A 323 -9.89 -9.18 7.47
C GLY A 323 -9.25 -7.89 6.97
N ILE A 324 -9.48 -7.45 5.72
CA ILE A 324 -9.03 -6.12 5.28
C ILE A 324 -9.81 -5.01 6.00
N ASN A 325 -9.19 -3.84 6.11
CA ASN A 325 -9.79 -2.64 6.70
C ASN A 325 -9.53 -1.38 5.87
N ASP A 326 -8.97 -1.55 4.66
CA ASP A 326 -8.68 -0.44 3.75
C ASP A 326 -8.84 -0.88 2.28
N TRP A 327 -9.39 -0.01 1.45
CA TRP A 327 -9.50 -0.20 0.01
C TRP A 327 -8.38 0.46 -0.78
N GLY A 328 -7.48 1.16 -0.08
CA GLY A 328 -6.39 1.91 -0.69
C GLY A 328 -6.82 3.19 -1.37
N GLY A 329 -6.02 3.62 -2.31
CA GLY A 329 -6.27 4.84 -3.02
C GLY A 329 -7.22 4.65 -4.20
N ILE A 330 -8.30 5.44 -4.25
CA ILE A 330 -9.25 5.48 -5.36
C ILE A 330 -9.21 6.88 -5.95
N SER A 331 -9.00 6.97 -7.27
CA SER A 331 -8.99 8.25 -7.97
C SER A 331 -10.32 8.48 -8.70
N PRO A 332 -10.97 9.64 -8.46
CA PRO A 332 -12.17 10.01 -9.20
C PRO A 332 -11.89 10.57 -10.60
N ILE A 333 -10.64 10.94 -10.93
CA ILE A 333 -10.31 11.70 -12.13
C ILE A 333 -9.14 11.15 -12.95
N THR A 334 -8.30 10.30 -12.37
CA THR A 334 -7.15 9.71 -13.07
C THR A 334 -7.28 8.19 -13.12
N PRO A 335 -6.84 7.53 -14.21
CA PRO A 335 -6.82 6.07 -14.26
C PRO A 335 -5.76 5.49 -13.31
N ASP A 336 -5.80 4.19 -13.12
CA ASP A 336 -4.67 3.43 -12.57
C ASP A 336 -3.61 3.29 -13.67
N HIS A 337 -2.54 4.08 -13.57
CA HIS A 337 -1.46 4.05 -14.57
C HIS A 337 -0.59 2.79 -14.49
N VAL A 338 -0.67 2.02 -13.42
CA VAL A 338 0.02 0.73 -13.27
C VAL A 338 -0.81 -0.41 -13.84
N ASN A 339 -2.15 -0.34 -13.69
CA ASN A 339 -3.10 -1.33 -14.17
C ASN A 339 -4.21 -0.64 -15.02
N PRO A 340 -3.88 -0.04 -16.16
CA PRO A 340 -4.83 0.77 -16.93
C PRO A 340 -6.01 -0.06 -17.49
N GLU A 341 -5.84 -1.37 -17.59
CA GLU A 341 -6.87 -2.33 -17.97
C GLU A 341 -7.92 -2.60 -16.89
N SER A 342 -7.65 -2.16 -15.66
CA SER A 342 -8.49 -2.40 -14.49
C SER A 342 -8.97 -1.05 -13.92
N PRO A 343 -10.07 -0.46 -14.44
CA PRO A 343 -10.55 0.84 -13.97
C PRO A 343 -10.99 0.81 -12.51
N TRP A 344 -10.82 1.92 -11.81
CA TRP A 344 -11.31 2.07 -10.45
C TRP A 344 -12.84 1.91 -10.41
N PRO A 345 -13.40 1.14 -9.45
CA PRO A 345 -14.80 1.27 -9.11
C PRO A 345 -15.06 2.69 -8.59
N THR A 346 -16.28 3.19 -8.78
CA THR A 346 -16.65 4.48 -8.19
C THR A 346 -16.63 4.39 -6.66
N ILE A 347 -16.29 5.49 -5.99
CA ILE A 347 -16.28 5.54 -4.52
C ILE A 347 -17.66 5.19 -3.95
N GLU A 348 -18.72 5.59 -4.66
CA GLU A 348 -20.09 5.26 -4.30
C GLU A 348 -20.35 3.74 -4.32
N ASN A 349 -19.94 3.04 -5.39
CA ASN A 349 -20.08 1.58 -5.49
C ASN A 349 -19.29 0.87 -4.37
N VAL A 350 -18.06 1.33 -4.07
CA VAL A 350 -17.29 0.79 -2.95
C VAL A 350 -17.99 1.04 -1.62
N GLY A 351 -18.66 2.20 -1.48
CA GLY A 351 -19.46 2.53 -0.31
C GLY A 351 -20.68 1.61 -0.14
N VAL A 352 -21.38 1.31 -1.23
CA VAL A 352 -22.51 0.35 -1.23
C VAL A 352 -22.06 -1.03 -0.76
N VAL A 353 -21.05 -1.58 -1.42
CA VAL A 353 -20.49 -2.91 -1.12
C VAL A 353 -19.99 -2.99 0.33
N THR A 354 -19.33 -1.92 0.82
CA THR A 354 -18.84 -1.85 2.19
C THR A 354 -19.98 -1.86 3.20
N ARG A 355 -21.08 -1.13 2.94
CA ARG A 355 -22.30 -1.13 3.79
C ARG A 355 -23.00 -2.48 3.81
N GLU A 356 -23.13 -3.14 2.67
CA GLU A 356 -23.74 -4.47 2.57
C GLU A 356 -23.02 -5.51 3.44
N LYS A 357 -21.72 -5.33 3.64
CA LYS A 357 -20.91 -6.13 4.57
C LYS A 357 -20.96 -5.65 6.03
N GLY A 358 -21.78 -4.65 6.34
CA GLY A 358 -21.98 -4.12 7.71
C GLY A 358 -20.89 -3.16 8.18
N PHE A 359 -20.17 -2.52 7.25
CA PHE A 359 -19.12 -1.54 7.55
C PHE A 359 -19.48 -0.15 7.04
N VAL A 360 -18.77 0.86 7.55
CA VAL A 360 -18.86 2.24 7.11
C VAL A 360 -17.60 2.59 6.33
N LEU A 361 -17.76 3.06 5.09
CA LEU A 361 -16.65 3.58 4.29
C LEU A 361 -16.32 5.01 4.71
N ARG A 362 -15.05 5.29 5.03
CA ARG A 362 -14.57 6.63 5.39
C ARG A 362 -13.30 6.99 4.63
N ALA A 363 -13.21 8.23 4.19
CA ALA A 363 -11.98 8.74 3.58
C ALA A 363 -10.90 9.00 4.65
N ARG A 364 -9.64 8.61 4.35
CA ARG A 364 -8.45 8.94 5.14
C ARG A 364 -7.45 9.78 4.36
N LEU A 365 -6.51 10.39 5.06
CA LEU A 365 -5.34 11.01 4.47
C LEU A 365 -4.29 9.96 4.03
N PRO A 366 -3.25 10.34 3.25
CA PRO A 366 -2.13 9.44 2.93
C PRO A 366 -1.31 9.02 4.16
N VAL A 367 -1.43 9.73 5.27
CA VAL A 367 -0.96 9.30 6.60
C VAL A 367 -2.15 8.80 7.41
N TYR A 368 -1.98 7.66 8.08
CA TYR A 368 -3.08 6.98 8.77
C TYR A 368 -3.50 7.66 10.08
N PRO A 369 -4.79 7.55 10.47
CA PRO A 369 -5.35 8.20 11.66
C PRO A 369 -4.55 7.95 12.94
N LYS A 370 -4.02 6.73 13.17
CA LYS A 370 -3.24 6.41 14.37
C LYS A 370 -2.02 7.31 14.57
N TYR A 371 -1.41 7.80 13.48
CA TYR A 371 -0.26 8.71 13.53
C TYR A 371 -0.66 10.17 13.68
N ILE A 372 -1.94 10.50 13.59
CA ILE A 372 -2.45 11.87 13.65
C ILE A 372 -3.05 12.16 15.02
N ILE A 373 -3.95 11.29 15.49
CA ILE A 373 -4.73 11.50 16.71
C ILE A 373 -3.98 11.18 17.99
N ASN A 374 -2.99 10.31 17.95
CA ASN A 374 -2.14 10.02 19.09
C ASN A 374 -1.03 11.08 19.16
N SER A 375 -1.01 11.90 20.21
CA SER A 375 -0.08 13.04 20.36
C SER A 375 1.39 12.62 20.32
N GLU A 376 1.75 11.48 20.93
CA GLU A 376 3.10 10.96 20.93
C GLU A 376 3.51 10.49 19.52
N LEU A 377 2.65 9.71 18.85
CA LEU A 377 2.91 9.23 17.49
C LEU A 377 2.89 10.39 16.50
N SER A 378 2.03 11.37 16.64
CA SER A 378 1.98 12.56 15.78
C SER A 378 3.27 13.38 15.88
N GLY A 379 3.80 13.58 17.08
CA GLY A 379 5.09 14.25 17.27
C GLY A 379 6.25 13.49 16.59
N LYS A 380 6.15 12.16 16.49
CA LYS A 380 7.19 11.30 15.92
C LYS A 380 7.03 11.13 14.40
N PHE A 381 5.82 10.86 13.91
CA PHE A 381 5.57 10.39 12.55
C PHE A 381 5.02 11.47 11.60
N VAL A 382 4.47 12.56 12.09
CA VAL A 382 4.01 13.69 11.27
C VAL A 382 5.02 14.82 11.35
N HIS A 383 5.56 15.23 10.19
CA HIS A 383 6.47 16.38 10.17
C HIS A 383 5.72 17.66 10.53
N LYS A 384 6.35 18.55 11.31
CA LYS A 384 5.72 19.79 11.79
C LYS A 384 5.17 20.66 10.66
N ASP A 385 5.87 20.74 9.54
CA ASP A 385 5.51 21.56 8.38
C ASP A 385 4.25 21.06 7.65
N LEU A 386 3.78 19.84 7.95
CA LEU A 386 2.55 19.29 7.39
C LEU A 386 1.32 19.45 8.30
N LYS A 387 1.50 19.82 9.56
CA LYS A 387 0.39 19.90 10.52
C LYS A 387 -0.70 20.87 10.08
N ASP A 388 -0.31 22.05 9.62
CA ASP A 388 -1.24 23.11 9.18
C ASP A 388 -2.05 22.68 7.93
N TYR A 389 -1.56 21.71 7.16
CA TYR A 389 -2.29 21.14 6.02
C TYR A 389 -3.16 19.94 6.39
N ILE A 390 -2.84 19.24 7.49
CA ILE A 390 -3.56 18.07 7.98
C ILE A 390 -4.76 18.48 8.84
N GLU A 391 -4.56 19.33 9.84
CA GLU A 391 -5.56 19.69 10.86
C GLU A 391 -6.89 20.20 10.27
N PRO A 392 -6.93 21.06 9.24
CA PRO A 392 -8.17 21.52 8.65
C PRO A 392 -8.97 20.40 7.95
N LEU A 393 -8.32 19.31 7.52
CA LEU A 393 -8.92 18.25 6.72
C LEU A 393 -9.55 17.12 7.56
N ILE A 394 -9.19 17.00 8.85
CA ILE A 394 -9.54 15.83 9.66
C ILE A 394 -10.60 16.13 10.70
N ASP A 395 -11.37 15.09 11.04
CA ASP A 395 -12.26 15.07 12.20
C ASP A 395 -11.52 14.57 13.47
N LYS A 396 -12.27 14.45 14.57
CA LYS A 396 -11.75 13.95 15.86
C LYS A 396 -11.21 12.51 15.83
N TYR A 397 -11.47 11.76 14.78
CA TYR A 397 -10.98 10.41 14.58
C TYR A 397 -9.76 10.34 13.63
N GLY A 398 -9.28 11.50 13.14
CA GLY A 398 -8.18 11.60 12.19
C GLY A 398 -8.56 11.20 10.76
N LEU A 399 -9.86 11.04 10.49
CA LEU A 399 -10.42 10.76 9.18
C LEU A 399 -10.77 12.07 8.46
N VAL A 400 -10.83 12.04 7.13
CA VAL A 400 -11.23 13.21 6.37
C VAL A 400 -12.67 13.60 6.73
N LYS A 401 -12.87 14.88 6.99
CA LYS A 401 -14.19 15.45 7.29
C LYS A 401 -15.16 15.17 6.15
N GLU A 402 -16.37 14.71 6.46
CA GLU A 402 -17.39 14.41 5.45
C GLU A 402 -17.81 15.65 4.68
N GLU A 403 -17.91 16.79 5.35
CA GLU A 403 -18.18 18.08 4.73
C GLU A 403 -17.15 18.47 3.65
N PHE A 404 -15.87 18.09 3.85
CA PHE A 404 -14.84 18.31 2.83
C PHE A 404 -15.09 17.45 1.58
N ILE A 405 -15.63 16.24 1.75
CA ILE A 405 -15.90 15.32 0.64
C ILE A 405 -17.21 15.67 -0.09
N ASN A 406 -18.26 16.08 0.67
CA ASN A 406 -19.63 16.16 0.19
C ASN A 406 -20.08 17.58 -0.23
N ASN A 407 -19.37 18.66 0.18
CA ASN A 407 -19.77 20.00 -0.23
C ASN A 407 -19.56 20.19 -1.75
N GLU A 408 -20.65 20.36 -2.48
CA GLU A 408 -20.65 20.87 -3.84
C GLU A 408 -20.24 22.36 -3.82
N TYR A 409 -19.38 22.77 -4.75
CA TYR A 409 -19.10 24.18 -5.05
C TYR A 409 -20.04 24.66 -6.14
#